data_e4542b21840cc79ac7d472b4c7e40fa8
#
_entry.id   e4542b21840cc79ac7d472b4c7e40fa8
#
_cell.length_a   1.000
_cell.length_b   1.000
_cell.length_c   1.000
_cell.angle_alpha   90.00
_cell.angle_beta   90.00
_cell.angle_gamma   90.00
#
_symmetry.space_group_name_H-M   'P 1'
#
loop_
_entity.id
_entity.type
_entity.pdbx_description
1 polymer ?
#
loop_
_entity_poly.entity_id
_entity_poly.type
_entity_poly.pdbx_seq_one_letter_code
_entity_poly.pdbx_strand_id
1 'polypeptide(L)'
;SCKMKRINEYKKLFSVEKEIDLKELKNTYRGLVKQWHPDKFQDGDDQKAEAELKSRQIIDGYHFLVSIAPETKAANLEDYNKLTNDSGILDFQHKGLLLEITFLDGSTYEYFGVPKNIYVKLINSPKQYRFAKRSIFNSYLYRKSKKNLQEA
;
A
#
# COMPACT_ATOMS: atom_id res chain seq x y z
N SER A 1 -11.26 -5.34 -6.18
CA SER A 1 -11.30 -5.10 -4.75
C SER A 1 -11.16 -3.62 -4.43
N CYS A 2 -11.55 -3.24 -3.21
CA CYS A 2 -11.45 -1.87 -2.73
C CYS A 2 -10.03 -1.31 -2.83
N LYS A 3 -9.02 -2.12 -2.54
CA LYS A 3 -7.63 -1.67 -2.56
C LYS A 3 -7.09 -1.45 -3.97
N MET A 4 -7.45 -2.31 -4.92
CA MET A 4 -7.05 -2.12 -6.32
C MET A 4 -7.68 -0.86 -6.90
N LYS A 5 -8.95 -0.63 -6.60
CA LYS A 5 -9.66 0.58 -6.99
C LYS A 5 -9.00 1.81 -6.38
N ARG A 6 -8.57 1.72 -5.12
CA ARG A 6 -7.88 2.78 -4.41
C ARG A 6 -6.56 3.17 -5.07
N ILE A 7 -5.78 2.19 -5.50
CA ILE A 7 -4.52 2.44 -6.22
C ILE A 7 -4.81 3.30 -7.46
N ASN A 8 -5.80 2.90 -8.25
CA ASN A 8 -6.15 3.62 -9.46
C ASN A 8 -6.67 5.02 -9.17
N GLU A 9 -7.47 5.17 -8.13
CA GLU A 9 -7.99 6.48 -7.72
C GLU A 9 -6.86 7.41 -7.26
N TYR A 10 -5.91 6.91 -6.48
CA TYR A 10 -4.77 7.70 -6.04
C TYR A 10 -3.85 8.08 -7.21
N LYS A 11 -3.59 7.15 -8.12
CA LYS A 11 -2.81 7.47 -9.32
C LYS A 11 -3.47 8.54 -10.15
N LYS A 12 -4.80 8.49 -10.28
CA LYS A 12 -5.55 9.51 -11.00
C LYS A 12 -5.48 10.85 -10.28
N LEU A 13 -5.65 10.87 -8.97
CA LEU A 13 -5.57 12.10 -8.16
C LEU A 13 -4.23 12.81 -8.32
N PHE A 14 -3.14 12.04 -8.41
CA PHE A 14 -1.78 12.58 -8.54
C PHE A 14 -1.30 12.62 -9.98
N SER A 15 -2.16 12.32 -10.94
CA SER A 15 -1.83 12.33 -12.38
C SER A 15 -0.65 11.41 -12.73
N VAL A 16 -0.59 10.27 -12.06
CA VAL A 16 0.45 9.28 -12.32
C VAL A 16 -0.02 8.37 -13.46
N GLU A 17 0.61 8.51 -14.61
CA GLU A 17 0.28 7.72 -15.81
C GLU A 17 1.31 6.65 -16.10
N LYS A 18 2.52 6.80 -15.56
CA LYS A 18 3.64 5.90 -15.77
C LYS A 18 4.08 5.35 -14.41
N GLU A 19 5.29 4.84 -14.35
CA GLU A 19 5.92 4.47 -13.11
C GLU A 19 5.97 5.65 -12.15
N ILE A 20 5.78 5.40 -10.86
CA ILE A 20 5.81 6.46 -9.86
C ILE A 20 7.24 6.98 -9.69
N ASP A 21 7.42 8.28 -9.88
CA ASP A 21 8.65 8.99 -9.60
C ASP A 21 8.45 9.79 -8.32
N LEU A 22 9.25 9.53 -7.30
CA LEU A 22 9.07 10.15 -5.98
C LEU A 22 9.23 11.66 -6.01
N LYS A 23 10.14 12.19 -6.82
CA LYS A 23 10.36 13.62 -6.91
C LYS A 23 9.15 14.32 -7.52
N GLU A 24 8.64 13.79 -8.62
CA GLU A 24 7.45 14.32 -9.27
C GLU A 24 6.23 14.20 -8.36
N LEU A 25 6.08 13.06 -7.69
CA LEU A 25 5.00 12.82 -6.76
C LEU A 25 5.00 13.84 -5.63
N LYS A 26 6.19 14.13 -5.06
CA LYS A 26 6.33 15.10 -3.99
C LYS A 26 5.95 16.51 -4.44
N ASN A 27 6.35 16.90 -5.65
CA ASN A 27 6.00 18.18 -6.22
C ASN A 27 4.48 18.31 -6.41
N THR A 28 3.85 17.27 -6.94
CA THR A 28 2.39 17.24 -7.11
C THR A 28 1.70 17.31 -5.76
N TYR A 29 2.19 16.56 -4.78
CA TYR A 29 1.67 16.57 -3.41
C TYR A 29 1.67 17.98 -2.81
N ARG A 30 2.79 18.67 -2.90
CA ARG A 30 2.91 20.04 -2.37
C ARG A 30 1.91 20.99 -3.02
N GLY A 31 1.73 20.86 -4.34
CA GLY A 31 0.76 21.68 -5.07
C GLY A 31 -0.68 21.38 -4.63
N LEU A 32 -1.03 20.12 -4.47
CA LEU A 32 -2.36 19.71 -4.04
C LEU A 32 -2.65 20.15 -2.60
N VAL A 33 -1.68 20.01 -1.70
CA VAL A 33 -1.83 20.46 -0.31
C VAL A 33 -2.07 21.96 -0.27
N LYS A 34 -1.31 22.74 -1.06
CA LYS A 34 -1.47 24.19 -1.13
C LYS A 34 -2.85 24.56 -1.67
N GLN A 35 -3.34 23.82 -2.64
CA GLN A 35 -4.66 24.10 -3.26
C GLN A 35 -5.81 23.79 -2.30
N TRP A 36 -5.72 22.72 -1.52
CA TRP A 36 -6.83 22.18 -0.72
C TRP A 36 -6.65 22.34 0.77
N HIS A 37 -5.68 23.12 1.24
CA HIS A 37 -5.47 23.31 2.68
C HIS A 37 -6.72 23.90 3.34
N PRO A 38 -7.26 23.28 4.41
CA PRO A 38 -8.50 23.76 5.03
C PRO A 38 -8.44 25.21 5.52
N ASP A 39 -7.25 25.70 5.89
CA ASP A 39 -7.08 27.08 6.37
C ASP A 39 -7.40 28.14 5.32
N LYS A 40 -7.51 27.75 4.06
CA LYS A 40 -7.93 28.66 2.99
C LYS A 40 -9.43 28.93 2.98
N PHE A 41 -10.20 28.20 3.77
CA PHE A 41 -11.65 28.26 3.78
C PHE A 41 -12.14 28.68 5.15
N GLN A 42 -13.27 29.41 5.19
CA GLN A 42 -13.82 29.85 6.45
C GLN A 42 -14.58 28.73 7.18
N ASP A 43 -14.56 28.78 8.51
CA ASP A 43 -15.31 27.86 9.33
C ASP A 43 -16.81 27.96 9.00
N GLY A 44 -17.47 26.79 8.92
CA GLY A 44 -18.88 26.71 8.60
C GLY A 44 -19.20 26.78 7.11
N ASP A 45 -18.18 26.97 6.28
CA ASP A 45 -18.32 26.93 4.82
C ASP A 45 -18.36 25.48 4.35
N ASP A 46 -19.27 25.16 3.45
CA ASP A 46 -19.35 23.83 2.85
C ASP A 46 -18.04 23.48 2.14
N GLN A 47 -17.37 24.47 1.56
CA GLN A 47 -16.09 24.27 0.90
C GLN A 47 -14.99 23.87 1.87
N LYS A 48 -15.08 24.32 3.13
CA LYS A 48 -14.09 23.89 4.14
C LYS A 48 -14.20 22.41 4.46
N ALA A 49 -15.43 21.90 4.60
CA ALA A 49 -15.66 20.47 4.81
C ALA A 49 -15.14 19.64 3.63
N GLU A 50 -15.38 20.11 2.41
CA GLU A 50 -14.86 19.46 1.21
C GLU A 50 -13.34 19.50 1.18
N ALA A 51 -12.74 20.63 1.55
CA ALA A 51 -11.28 20.77 1.59
C ALA A 51 -10.64 19.86 2.63
N GLU A 52 -11.26 19.69 3.79
CA GLU A 52 -10.78 18.75 4.81
C GLU A 52 -10.78 17.32 4.31
N LEU A 53 -11.85 16.90 3.64
CA LEU A 53 -11.96 15.57 3.06
C LEU A 53 -10.92 15.37 1.97
N LYS A 54 -10.81 16.33 1.07
CA LYS A 54 -9.86 16.29 -0.05
C LYS A 54 -8.42 16.27 0.46
N SER A 55 -8.11 17.08 1.47
CA SER A 55 -6.79 17.14 2.08
C SER A 55 -6.40 15.77 2.66
N ARG A 56 -7.34 15.09 3.33
CA ARG A 56 -7.11 13.76 3.88
C ARG A 56 -6.82 12.75 2.77
N GLN A 57 -7.59 12.80 1.69
CA GLN A 57 -7.34 11.92 0.53
C GLN A 57 -5.97 12.16 -0.09
N ILE A 58 -5.55 13.42 -0.16
CA ILE A 58 -4.24 13.79 -0.70
C ILE A 58 -3.13 13.23 0.18
N ILE A 59 -3.23 13.39 1.49
CA ILE A 59 -2.23 12.90 2.43
C ILE A 59 -2.15 11.36 2.37
N ASP A 60 -3.29 10.71 2.47
CA ASP A 60 -3.34 9.24 2.43
C ASP A 60 -2.85 8.70 1.10
N GLY A 61 -3.26 9.33 0.00
CA GLY A 61 -2.84 8.93 -1.34
C GLY A 61 -1.34 9.09 -1.56
N TYR A 62 -0.77 10.20 -1.08
CA TYR A 62 0.66 10.42 -1.18
C TYR A 62 1.44 9.32 -0.46
N HIS A 63 1.12 9.07 0.81
CA HIS A 63 1.81 8.04 1.57
C HIS A 63 1.63 6.66 0.97
N PHE A 64 0.44 6.37 0.45
CA PHE A 64 0.19 5.11 -0.23
C PHE A 64 1.06 4.95 -1.48
N LEU A 65 1.08 5.95 -2.35
CA LEU A 65 1.85 5.89 -3.60
C LEU A 65 3.36 5.83 -3.33
N VAL A 66 3.84 6.55 -2.31
CA VAL A 66 5.25 6.43 -1.89
C VAL A 66 5.55 4.98 -1.51
N SER A 67 4.64 4.32 -0.79
CA SER A 67 4.87 2.96 -0.28
C SER A 67 4.97 1.90 -1.39
N ILE A 68 4.41 2.16 -2.56
CA ILE A 68 4.46 1.23 -3.71
C ILE A 68 5.42 1.69 -4.82
N ALA A 69 6.10 2.81 -4.64
CA ALA A 69 7.01 3.34 -5.65
C ALA A 69 8.22 2.43 -5.85
N PRO A 70 8.72 2.31 -7.10
CA PRO A 70 9.91 1.49 -7.38
C PRO A 70 11.13 1.89 -6.56
N GLU A 71 11.34 3.19 -6.33
CA GLU A 71 12.45 3.67 -5.51
C GLU A 71 12.34 3.21 -4.05
N THR A 72 11.13 3.23 -3.50
CA THR A 72 10.89 2.74 -2.14
C THR A 72 11.14 1.24 -2.06
N LYS A 73 10.66 0.49 -3.05
CA LYS A 73 10.90 -0.95 -3.15
C LYS A 73 12.38 -1.25 -3.19
N ALA A 74 13.13 -0.53 -4.04
CA ALA A 74 14.58 -0.72 -4.17
C ALA A 74 15.30 -0.41 -2.86
N ALA A 75 14.91 0.67 -2.17
CA ALA A 75 15.53 1.07 -0.91
C ALA A 75 15.32 0.03 0.20
N ASN A 76 14.19 -0.68 0.16
CA ASN A 76 13.83 -1.64 1.20
C ASN A 76 14.04 -3.09 0.78
N LEU A 77 14.60 -3.33 -0.41
CA LEU A 77 14.68 -4.66 -0.98
C LEU A 77 15.54 -5.62 -0.15
N GLU A 78 16.64 -5.13 0.39
CA GLU A 78 17.53 -5.96 1.21
C GLU A 78 16.81 -6.47 2.46
N ASP A 79 16.11 -5.58 3.16
CA ASP A 79 15.33 -5.95 4.35
C ASP A 79 14.19 -6.89 3.97
N TYR A 80 13.52 -6.63 2.85
CA TYR A 80 12.44 -7.49 2.37
C TYR A 80 12.95 -8.89 2.04
N ASN A 81 14.08 -8.99 1.35
CA ASN A 81 14.66 -10.29 1.00
C ASN A 81 15.07 -11.07 2.25
N LYS A 82 15.63 -10.39 3.22
CA LYS A 82 16.00 -11.01 4.49
C LYS A 82 14.75 -11.52 5.22
N LEU A 83 13.72 -10.69 5.30
CA LEU A 83 12.46 -11.05 5.94
C LEU A 83 11.83 -12.27 5.27
N THR A 84 11.71 -12.26 3.94
CA THR A 84 11.04 -13.33 3.19
C THR A 84 11.88 -14.61 3.09
N ASN A 85 13.18 -14.56 3.37
CA ASN A 85 14.04 -15.73 3.40
C ASN A 85 14.17 -16.34 4.79
N ASP A 86 14.17 -15.50 5.81
CA ASP A 86 14.55 -15.94 7.16
C ASP A 86 13.39 -15.97 8.16
N SER A 87 12.35 -15.17 7.95
CA SER A 87 11.24 -15.10 8.89
C SER A 87 10.12 -16.04 8.48
N GLY A 88 9.43 -16.60 9.48
CA GLY A 88 8.21 -17.37 9.23
C GLY A 88 7.00 -16.47 9.09
N ILE A 89 5.89 -17.08 8.73
CA ILE A 89 4.60 -16.40 8.57
C ILE A 89 3.76 -16.65 9.81
N LEU A 90 3.18 -15.57 10.34
CA LEU A 90 2.30 -15.63 11.50
C LEU A 90 0.83 -15.77 11.08
N ASP A 91 0.39 -15.03 10.07
CA ASP A 91 -1.02 -14.98 9.69
C ASP A 91 -1.21 -14.57 8.24
N PHE A 92 -2.34 -14.97 7.67
CA PHE A 92 -2.79 -14.59 6.34
C PHE A 92 -4.19 -14.03 6.41
N GLN A 93 -4.48 -13.01 5.62
CA GLN A 93 -5.84 -12.53 5.40
C GLN A 93 -6.02 -12.19 3.93
N HIS A 94 -7.17 -12.51 3.37
CA HIS A 94 -7.45 -12.23 1.96
C HIS A 94 -8.86 -11.64 1.82
N LYS A 95 -8.95 -10.53 1.11
CA LYS A 95 -10.22 -9.89 0.80
C LYS A 95 -10.17 -9.32 -0.61
N GLY A 96 -11.09 -9.76 -1.47
CA GLY A 96 -11.06 -9.38 -2.87
C GLY A 96 -9.79 -9.89 -3.54
N LEU A 97 -8.95 -8.97 -4.02
CA LEU A 97 -7.65 -9.28 -4.62
C LEU A 97 -6.48 -8.89 -3.72
N LEU A 98 -6.77 -8.54 -2.47
CA LEU A 98 -5.73 -8.14 -1.53
C LEU A 98 -5.39 -9.29 -0.59
N LEU A 99 -4.12 -9.67 -0.58
CA LEU A 99 -3.58 -10.63 0.38
C LEU A 99 -2.71 -9.88 1.38
N GLU A 100 -3.01 -10.04 2.66
CA GLU A 100 -2.15 -9.52 3.73
C GLU A 100 -1.42 -10.68 4.38
N ILE A 101 -0.10 -10.56 4.51
CA ILE A 101 0.73 -11.54 5.19
C ILE A 101 1.41 -10.85 6.37
N THR A 102 1.21 -11.40 7.57
CA THR A 102 1.90 -10.95 8.77
C THR A 102 3.02 -11.93 9.07
N PHE A 103 4.23 -11.41 9.21
CA PHE A 103 5.42 -12.20 9.50
C PHE A 103 5.65 -12.31 11.00
N LEU A 104 6.53 -13.22 11.40
CA LEU A 104 6.79 -13.47 12.83
C LEU A 104 7.37 -12.26 13.56
N ASP A 105 8.02 -11.36 12.85
CA ASP A 105 8.53 -10.11 13.43
C ASP A 105 7.44 -9.05 13.70
N GLY A 106 6.19 -9.37 13.35
CA GLY A 106 5.05 -8.46 13.51
C GLY A 106 4.80 -7.54 12.32
N SER A 107 5.67 -7.51 11.33
CA SER A 107 5.44 -6.70 10.14
C SER A 107 4.37 -7.32 9.26
N THR A 108 3.59 -6.47 8.60
CA THR A 108 2.52 -6.89 7.69
C THR A 108 2.79 -6.30 6.31
N TYR A 109 2.68 -7.16 5.29
CA TYR A 109 2.81 -6.75 3.90
C TYR A 109 1.51 -7.02 3.16
N GLU A 110 1.14 -6.09 2.29
CA GLU A 110 -0.03 -6.20 1.43
C GLU A 110 0.42 -6.55 0.01
N TYR A 111 -0.20 -7.59 -0.56
CA TYR A 111 0.07 -8.06 -1.92
C TYR A 111 -1.17 -7.84 -2.76
N PHE A 112 -1.03 -7.12 -3.87
CA PHE A 112 -2.14 -6.66 -4.69
C PHE A 112 -2.32 -7.51 -5.94
N GLY A 113 -3.58 -7.81 -6.25
CA GLY A 113 -3.90 -8.58 -7.44
C GLY A 113 -3.85 -10.08 -7.24
N VAL A 114 -3.88 -10.56 -6.00
CA VAL A 114 -3.82 -11.98 -5.68
C VAL A 114 -5.22 -12.57 -5.77
N PRO A 115 -5.49 -13.43 -6.77
CA PRO A 115 -6.82 -14.02 -6.89
C PRO A 115 -7.08 -15.06 -5.81
N LYS A 116 -8.37 -15.32 -5.58
CA LYS A 116 -8.79 -16.26 -4.55
C LYS A 116 -8.20 -17.66 -4.74
N ASN A 117 -8.06 -18.13 -5.97
CA ASN A 117 -7.52 -19.47 -6.23
C ASN A 117 -6.07 -19.60 -5.75
N ILE A 118 -5.28 -18.53 -5.85
CA ILE A 118 -3.90 -18.53 -5.33
C ILE A 118 -3.92 -18.54 -3.79
N TYR A 119 -4.81 -17.75 -3.20
CA TYR A 119 -4.96 -17.76 -1.74
C TYR A 119 -5.36 -19.13 -1.22
N VAL A 120 -6.32 -19.79 -1.89
CA VAL A 120 -6.76 -21.13 -1.50
C VAL A 120 -5.61 -22.13 -1.59
N LYS A 121 -4.78 -22.04 -2.64
CA LYS A 121 -3.59 -22.89 -2.77
C LYS A 121 -2.60 -22.64 -1.63
N LEU A 122 -2.45 -21.40 -1.22
CA LEU A 122 -1.57 -21.04 -0.12
C LEU A 122 -2.03 -21.68 1.19
N ILE A 123 -3.29 -21.47 1.57
CA ILE A 123 -3.79 -21.96 2.86
C ILE A 123 -3.89 -23.49 2.90
N ASN A 124 -4.03 -24.15 1.75
CA ASN A 124 -4.11 -25.61 1.67
C ASN A 124 -2.74 -26.28 1.45
N SER A 125 -1.69 -25.49 1.26
CA SER A 125 -0.36 -26.03 1.03
C SER A 125 0.19 -26.65 2.33
N PRO A 126 0.79 -27.85 2.26
CA PRO A 126 1.48 -28.42 3.42
C PRO A 126 2.74 -27.63 3.80
N LYS A 127 3.24 -26.80 2.89
CA LYS A 127 4.42 -25.96 3.10
C LYS A 127 4.11 -24.53 2.66
N GLN A 128 3.35 -23.82 3.47
CA GLN A 128 2.83 -22.50 3.13
C GLN A 128 3.93 -21.48 2.83
N TYR A 129 4.97 -21.45 3.63
CA TYR A 129 6.09 -20.53 3.43
C TYR A 129 6.78 -20.75 2.09
N ARG A 130 7.03 -22.03 1.75
CA ARG A 130 7.65 -22.36 0.47
C ARG A 130 6.78 -21.98 -0.71
N PHE A 131 5.47 -22.19 -0.59
CA PHE A 131 4.52 -21.79 -1.62
C PHE A 131 4.55 -20.27 -1.79
N ALA A 132 4.51 -19.52 -0.70
CA ALA A 132 4.53 -18.07 -0.74
C ALA A 132 5.83 -17.54 -1.36
N LYS A 133 6.95 -18.12 -1.01
CA LYS A 133 8.25 -17.74 -1.56
C LYS A 133 8.30 -17.97 -3.07
N ARG A 134 7.77 -19.08 -3.54
CA ARG A 134 7.78 -19.42 -4.97
C ARG A 134 6.75 -18.62 -5.77
N SER A 135 5.57 -18.36 -5.21
CA SER A 135 4.42 -17.91 -5.99
C SER A 135 3.85 -16.56 -5.59
N ILE A 136 4.28 -15.97 -4.47
CA ILE A 136 3.67 -14.74 -3.95
C ILE A 136 4.68 -13.62 -3.74
N PHE A 137 5.73 -13.86 -2.95
CA PHE A 137 6.60 -12.78 -2.47
C PHE A 137 7.20 -11.89 -3.57
N ASN A 138 7.52 -12.48 -4.71
CA ASN A 138 8.13 -11.75 -5.83
C ASN A 138 7.26 -11.74 -7.09
N SER A 139 6.00 -12.17 -6.98
CA SER A 139 5.09 -12.30 -8.12
C SER A 139 4.02 -11.23 -8.19
N TYR A 140 3.83 -10.48 -7.12
CA TYR A 140 2.77 -9.46 -7.04
C TYR A 140 3.34 -8.14 -6.55
N LEU A 141 2.67 -7.05 -6.93
CA LEU A 141 2.95 -5.75 -6.34
C LEU A 141 2.72 -5.82 -4.84
N TYR A 142 3.64 -5.30 -4.05
CA TYR A 142 3.49 -5.32 -2.61
C TYR A 142 3.88 -3.99 -1.99
N ARG A 143 3.41 -3.78 -0.77
CA ARG A 143 3.84 -2.67 0.07
C ARG A 143 3.88 -3.13 1.52
N LYS A 144 4.78 -2.53 2.30
CA LYS A 144 4.76 -2.72 3.74
C LYS A 144 3.58 -1.94 4.30
N SER A 145 2.71 -2.61 5.02
CA SER A 145 1.58 -1.96 5.67
C SER A 145 2.05 -1.16 6.87
N LYS A 146 1.38 -0.05 7.17
CA LYS A 146 1.59 0.68 8.41
C LYS A 146 1.07 -0.10 9.62
N LYS A 147 0.13 -1.02 9.38
CA LYS A 147 -0.46 -1.85 10.42
C LYS A 147 0.56 -2.90 10.85
N ASN A 148 0.82 -3.00 12.14
CA ASN A 148 1.59 -4.10 12.71
C ASN A 148 1.01 -4.45 14.07
N LEU A 149 1.48 -5.55 14.67
CA LEU A 149 0.94 -6.04 15.94
C LEU A 149 1.18 -5.08 17.10
N GLN A 150 2.21 -4.26 17.03
CA GLN A 150 2.53 -3.29 18.07
C GLN A 150 1.64 -2.06 18.04
N GLU A 151 1.04 -1.78 16.89
CA GLU A 151 0.14 -0.65 16.67
C GLU A 151 -1.32 -1.00 16.93
N ALA A 152 -1.62 -2.26 17.07
CA ALA A 152 -2.98 -2.75 17.22
C ALA A 152 -3.62 -2.41 18.58
#